data_21dea641f6d2d3947cfb3b720871509d
#
_entry.id   21dea641f6d2d3947cfb3b720871509d
#
_cell.length_a   1.000
_cell.length_b   1.000
_cell.length_c   1.000
_cell.angle_alpha   90.00
_cell.angle_beta   90.00
_cell.angle_gamma   90.00
#
_symmetry.space_group_name_H-M   'P 1'
#
loop_
_entity.id
_entity.type
_entity.pdbx_description
1 polymer ?
#
loop_
_entity_poly.entity_id
_entity_poly.type
_entity_poly.pdbx_seq_one_letter_code
_entity_poly.pdbx_strand_id
1 'polypeptide(L)'
;MLNTHLDHIGKEAKREGAALVARRSLELVPDGVPVFLTGDMNMLPDNESLGSLREALEDAREVAPKSDHRTTFNGWGNDHRILDYIFLRNAKAVEFSVLRDADYGAPYISDHYPVALTATF
;
A
#
# COMPACT_ATOMS: atom_id res chain seq x y z
N MET A 1 -8.78 -2.91 10.26
CA MET A 1 -7.53 -2.70 9.48
C MET A 1 -6.84 -4.02 9.27
N LEU A 2 -6.32 -4.25 8.08
CA LEU A 2 -5.59 -5.44 7.67
C LEU A 2 -4.17 -5.03 7.27
N ASN A 3 -3.20 -5.90 7.48
CA ASN A 3 -1.82 -5.65 7.08
C ASN A 3 -1.22 -6.93 6.47
N THR A 4 -0.36 -6.75 5.48
CA THR A 4 0.31 -7.88 4.82
C THR A 4 1.70 -7.50 4.34
N HIS A 5 2.51 -8.51 4.12
CA HIS A 5 3.83 -8.39 3.51
C HIS A 5 3.99 -9.56 2.54
N LEU A 6 3.94 -9.27 1.24
CA LEU A 6 4.02 -10.30 0.21
C LEU A 6 5.46 -10.70 -0.07
N ASP A 7 5.64 -11.88 -0.66
CA ASP A 7 6.97 -12.42 -0.99
C ASP A 7 7.72 -11.48 -1.94
N HIS A 8 9.03 -11.32 -1.73
CA HIS A 8 9.84 -10.39 -2.51
C HIS A 8 10.40 -11.00 -3.80
N ILE A 9 10.45 -12.33 -3.92
CA ILE A 9 11.05 -13.03 -5.07
C ILE A 9 10.01 -13.76 -5.91
N GLY A 10 9.12 -14.53 -5.28
CA GLY A 10 8.21 -15.42 -5.96
C GLY A 10 7.09 -14.69 -6.71
N LYS A 11 7.16 -14.67 -8.03
CA LYS A 11 6.12 -14.06 -8.87
C LYS A 11 4.75 -14.68 -8.64
N GLU A 12 4.69 -16.02 -8.62
CA GLU A 12 3.45 -16.78 -8.38
C GLU A 12 2.94 -16.56 -6.95
N ALA A 13 3.84 -16.58 -5.97
CA ALA A 13 3.50 -16.32 -4.58
C ALA A 13 2.91 -14.93 -4.38
N LYS A 14 3.45 -13.91 -5.05
CA LYS A 14 2.90 -12.55 -5.00
C LYS A 14 1.51 -12.47 -5.63
N ARG A 15 1.33 -13.11 -6.79
CA ARG A 15 0.03 -13.13 -7.49
C ARG A 15 -1.04 -13.80 -6.65
N GLU A 16 -0.74 -14.99 -6.14
CA GLU A 16 -1.66 -15.77 -5.31
C GLU A 16 -1.93 -15.08 -3.97
N GLY A 17 -0.88 -14.51 -3.37
CA GLY A 17 -0.98 -13.76 -2.12
C GLY A 17 -1.86 -12.53 -2.27
N ALA A 18 -1.70 -11.75 -3.33
CA ALA A 18 -2.52 -10.58 -3.59
C ALA A 18 -3.99 -10.96 -3.79
N ALA A 19 -4.25 -12.03 -4.55
CA ALA A 19 -5.60 -12.53 -4.78
C ALA A 19 -6.25 -13.02 -3.48
N LEU A 20 -5.49 -13.74 -2.64
CA LEU A 20 -5.98 -14.21 -1.34
C LEU A 20 -6.33 -13.05 -0.41
N VAL A 21 -5.44 -12.07 -0.30
CA VAL A 21 -5.65 -10.89 0.56
C VAL A 21 -6.86 -10.10 0.09
N ALA A 22 -7.03 -9.90 -1.22
CA ALA A 22 -8.19 -9.23 -1.79
C ALA A 22 -9.49 -9.94 -1.40
N ARG A 23 -9.54 -11.25 -1.58
CA ARG A 23 -10.71 -12.06 -1.23
C ARG A 23 -11.01 -12.01 0.27
N ARG A 24 -10.00 -12.20 1.11
CA ARG A 24 -10.17 -12.18 2.57
C ARG A 24 -10.59 -10.80 3.08
N SER A 25 -10.13 -9.73 2.45
CA SER A 25 -10.54 -8.37 2.80
C SER A 25 -12.04 -8.17 2.64
N LEU A 26 -12.65 -8.81 1.64
CA LEU A 26 -14.09 -8.76 1.43
C LEU A 26 -14.86 -9.71 2.34
N GLU A 27 -14.33 -10.92 2.57
CA GLU A 27 -14.99 -11.94 3.38
C GLU A 27 -15.03 -11.63 4.88
N LEU A 28 -13.96 -11.03 5.41
CA LEU A 28 -13.79 -10.81 6.84
C LEU A 28 -14.51 -9.57 7.37
N VAL A 29 -14.99 -8.70 6.49
CA VAL A 29 -15.57 -7.42 6.88
C VAL A 29 -17.04 -7.37 6.44
N PRO A 30 -17.97 -7.02 7.34
CA PRO A 30 -19.37 -6.83 6.97
C PRO A 30 -19.54 -5.73 5.91
N ASP A 31 -20.61 -5.83 5.12
CA ASP A 31 -20.95 -4.85 4.10
C ASP A 31 -21.06 -3.44 4.69
N GLY A 32 -20.50 -2.46 4.01
CA GLY A 32 -20.57 -1.04 4.40
C GLY A 32 -19.56 -0.61 5.46
N VAL A 33 -18.86 -1.55 6.09
CA VAL A 33 -17.83 -1.22 7.08
C VAL A 33 -16.55 -0.76 6.39
N PRO A 34 -15.91 0.33 6.85
CA PRO A 34 -14.64 0.77 6.28
C PRO A 34 -13.54 -0.28 6.40
N VAL A 35 -12.83 -0.50 5.30
CA VAL A 35 -11.70 -1.43 5.22
C VAL A 35 -10.45 -0.65 4.85
N PHE A 36 -9.37 -0.88 5.58
CA PHE A 36 -8.03 -0.38 5.24
C PHE A 36 -7.08 -1.56 5.22
N LEU A 37 -6.42 -1.75 4.08
CA LEU A 37 -5.37 -2.76 3.90
C LEU A 37 -4.05 -2.05 3.65
N THR A 38 -3.08 -2.31 4.49
CA THR A 38 -1.75 -1.72 4.39
C THR A 38 -0.70 -2.80 4.20
N GLY A 39 0.41 -2.46 3.60
CA GLY A 39 1.55 -3.36 3.58
C GLY A 39 2.54 -3.14 2.46
N ASP A 40 3.65 -3.87 2.58
CA ASP A 40 4.65 -4.02 1.54
C ASP A 40 4.18 -5.12 0.58
N MET A 41 3.80 -4.73 -0.63
CA MET A 41 3.31 -5.67 -1.64
C MET A 41 4.45 -6.27 -2.48
N ASN A 42 5.67 -5.74 -2.32
CA ASN A 42 6.85 -6.13 -3.12
C ASN A 42 6.59 -6.12 -4.63
N MET A 43 5.72 -5.22 -5.08
CA MET A 43 5.34 -5.04 -6.48
C MET A 43 5.29 -3.56 -6.83
N LEU A 44 5.78 -3.23 -8.02
CA LEU A 44 5.65 -1.88 -8.57
C LEU A 44 4.19 -1.57 -8.94
N PRO A 45 3.80 -0.29 -9.01
CA PRO A 45 2.41 0.08 -9.30
C PRO A 45 1.85 -0.46 -10.62
N ASP A 46 2.70 -0.71 -11.62
CA ASP A 46 2.29 -1.26 -12.91
C ASP A 46 2.24 -2.79 -12.94
N ASN A 47 2.55 -3.46 -11.84
CA ASN A 47 2.47 -4.91 -11.78
C ASN A 47 1.02 -5.38 -11.86
N GLU A 48 0.70 -6.20 -12.86
CA GLU A 48 -0.65 -6.68 -13.11
C GLU A 48 -1.22 -7.54 -11.98
N SER A 49 -0.37 -8.14 -11.15
CA SER A 49 -0.81 -8.92 -9.97
C SER A 49 -1.49 -8.07 -8.90
N LEU A 50 -1.31 -6.74 -8.92
CA LEU A 50 -2.06 -5.81 -8.07
C LEU A 50 -3.52 -5.64 -8.53
N GLY A 51 -3.85 -6.10 -9.73
CA GLY A 51 -5.20 -5.99 -10.28
C GLY A 51 -6.28 -6.58 -9.40
N SER A 52 -6.02 -7.72 -8.76
CA SER A 52 -6.97 -8.34 -7.83
C SER A 52 -7.29 -7.45 -6.63
N LEU A 53 -6.30 -6.72 -6.12
CA LEU A 53 -6.50 -5.74 -5.04
C LEU A 53 -7.28 -4.52 -5.55
N ARG A 54 -6.97 -4.02 -6.74
CA ARG A 54 -7.67 -2.86 -7.32
C ARG A 54 -9.12 -3.16 -7.72
N GLU A 55 -9.43 -4.39 -8.03
CA GLU A 55 -10.82 -4.82 -8.28
C GLU A 55 -11.66 -4.84 -7.00
N ALA A 56 -11.04 -5.19 -5.88
CA ALA A 56 -11.73 -5.30 -4.59
C ALA A 56 -11.73 -4.00 -3.79
N LEU A 57 -10.65 -3.23 -3.88
CA LEU A 57 -10.38 -2.06 -3.05
C LEU A 57 -9.84 -0.92 -3.92
N GLU A 58 -9.87 0.29 -3.40
CA GLU A 58 -9.27 1.45 -4.05
C GLU A 58 -7.82 1.65 -3.56
N ASP A 59 -6.91 1.98 -4.47
CA ASP A 59 -5.54 2.37 -4.12
C ASP A 59 -5.54 3.83 -3.66
N ALA A 60 -5.23 4.06 -2.39
CA ALA A 60 -5.28 5.39 -1.79
C ALA A 60 -4.39 6.40 -2.53
N ARG A 61 -3.23 5.97 -3.01
CA ARG A 61 -2.31 6.83 -3.77
C ARG A 61 -2.97 7.32 -5.07
N GLU A 62 -3.77 6.50 -5.72
CA GLU A 62 -4.42 6.83 -6.98
C GLU A 62 -5.67 7.70 -6.79
N VAL A 63 -6.44 7.48 -5.72
CA VAL A 63 -7.75 8.11 -5.54
C VAL A 63 -7.74 9.35 -4.64
N ALA A 64 -6.73 9.52 -3.78
CA ALA A 64 -6.65 10.69 -2.91
C ALA A 64 -6.46 11.96 -3.74
N PRO A 65 -7.28 13.01 -3.53
CA PRO A 65 -7.12 14.28 -4.25
C PRO A 65 -5.79 14.97 -3.98
N LYS A 66 -5.21 14.76 -2.80
CA LYS A 66 -3.85 15.17 -2.49
C LYS A 66 -3.02 13.91 -2.28
N SER A 67 -2.08 13.64 -3.19
CA SER A 67 -1.35 12.38 -3.20
C SER A 67 0.14 12.56 -3.48
N ASP A 68 0.94 11.84 -2.72
CA ASP A 68 2.40 11.79 -2.84
C ASP A 68 2.78 10.53 -3.62
N HIS A 69 3.43 10.69 -4.76
CA HIS A 69 3.85 9.58 -5.63
C HIS A 69 5.33 9.26 -5.51
N ARG A 70 6.02 9.77 -4.48
CA ARG A 70 7.42 9.47 -4.23
C ARG A 70 7.61 8.01 -3.83
N THR A 71 8.83 7.53 -4.00
CA THR A 71 9.20 6.15 -3.67
C THR A 71 9.09 5.87 -2.17
N THR A 72 8.72 4.64 -1.82
CA THR A 72 8.54 4.20 -0.43
C THR A 72 9.68 3.30 0.05
N PHE A 73 10.39 2.65 -0.88
CA PHE A 73 11.55 1.82 -0.58
C PHE A 73 12.82 2.54 -1.02
N ASN A 74 13.80 2.67 -0.12
CA ASN A 74 15.04 3.37 -0.37
C ASN A 74 16.27 2.45 -0.39
N GLY A 75 16.17 1.22 0.12
CA GLY A 75 17.27 0.27 0.16
C GLY A 75 18.54 0.85 0.79
N TRP A 76 18.37 1.65 1.85
CA TRP A 76 19.46 2.38 2.50
C TRP A 76 20.21 3.33 1.54
N GLY A 77 19.46 3.96 0.63
CA GLY A 77 19.98 4.89 -0.36
C GLY A 77 20.37 4.26 -1.70
N ASN A 78 20.22 2.94 -1.85
CA ASN A 78 20.67 2.21 -3.06
C ASN A 78 19.51 1.84 -3.99
N ASP A 79 18.29 2.15 -3.65
CA ASP A 79 17.12 1.79 -4.44
C ASP A 79 16.04 2.90 -4.34
N HIS A 80 15.14 2.93 -5.32
CA HIS A 80 14.06 3.91 -5.36
C HIS A 80 12.84 3.29 -6.03
N ARG A 81 11.99 2.60 -5.23
CA ARG A 81 10.79 1.93 -5.73
C ARG A 81 9.56 2.24 -4.87
N ILE A 82 8.39 2.13 -5.45
CA ILE A 82 7.13 2.14 -4.73
C ILE A 82 6.76 0.69 -4.46
N LEU A 83 6.78 0.27 -3.20
CA LEU A 83 6.45 -1.09 -2.77
C LEU A 83 5.37 -1.13 -1.71
N ASP A 84 5.10 0.00 -1.05
CA ASP A 84 4.20 0.09 0.09
C ASP A 84 2.91 0.78 -0.31
N TYR A 85 1.79 0.23 0.12
CA TYR A 85 0.45 0.62 -0.34
C TYR A 85 -0.52 0.73 0.83
N ILE A 86 -1.53 1.57 0.62
CA ILE A 86 -2.74 1.59 1.43
C ILE A 86 -3.92 1.46 0.46
N PHE A 87 -4.68 0.40 0.60
CA PHE A 87 -5.94 0.19 -0.10
C PHE A 87 -7.09 0.43 0.86
N LEU A 88 -8.22 0.92 0.33
CA LEU A 88 -9.39 1.20 1.16
C LEU A 88 -10.68 0.86 0.44
N ARG A 89 -11.75 0.67 1.23
CA ARG A 89 -13.12 0.49 0.77
C ARG A 89 -14.09 1.05 1.81
N ASN A 90 -15.20 1.60 1.35
CA ASN A 90 -16.23 2.22 2.19
C ASN A 90 -15.68 3.38 3.04
N ALA A 91 -14.69 4.07 2.52
CA ALA A 91 -14.10 5.27 3.09
C ALA A 91 -13.59 6.15 1.96
N LYS A 92 -13.40 7.43 2.24
CA LYS A 92 -12.93 8.39 1.25
C LYS A 92 -11.51 8.82 1.58
N ALA A 93 -10.56 8.58 0.68
CA ALA A 93 -9.19 9.06 0.82
C ALA A 93 -9.16 10.57 0.63
N VAL A 94 -8.47 11.27 1.53
CA VAL A 94 -8.30 12.72 1.49
C VAL A 94 -6.88 13.09 1.11
N GLU A 95 -5.89 12.51 1.80
CA GLU A 95 -4.48 12.78 1.56
C GLU A 95 -3.65 11.51 1.77
N PHE A 96 -2.84 11.18 0.78
CA PHE A 96 -1.84 10.12 0.87
C PHE A 96 -0.45 10.74 0.88
N SER A 97 0.39 10.37 1.84
CA SER A 97 1.72 10.93 2.05
C SER A 97 2.78 9.85 2.24
N VAL A 98 3.99 10.16 1.78
CA VAL A 98 5.20 9.39 2.08
C VAL A 98 6.08 10.27 2.98
N LEU A 99 6.35 9.80 4.20
CA LEU A 99 7.14 10.55 5.16
C LEU A 99 8.63 10.33 4.88
N ARG A 100 9.43 11.39 4.99
CA ARG A 100 10.87 11.34 4.72
C ARG A 100 11.67 11.36 6.01
N ASP A 101 12.62 10.41 6.14
CA ASP A 101 13.47 10.28 7.32
C ASP A 101 14.29 11.55 7.58
N ALA A 102 14.70 12.25 6.53
CA ALA A 102 15.45 13.50 6.64
C ALA A 102 14.69 14.58 7.42
N ASP A 103 13.37 14.58 7.42
CA ASP A 103 12.54 15.49 8.19
C ASP A 103 12.62 15.22 9.68
N TYR A 104 13.17 14.07 10.07
CA TYR A 104 13.31 13.61 11.45
C TYR A 104 14.78 13.53 11.90
N GLY A 105 15.70 14.15 11.15
CA GLY A 105 17.10 14.30 11.54
C GLY A 105 18.03 13.16 11.17
N ALA A 106 17.59 12.23 10.33
CA ALA A 106 18.42 11.13 9.84
C ALA A 106 18.19 10.90 8.34
N PRO A 107 19.23 10.52 7.57
CA PRO A 107 19.05 10.23 6.15
C PRO A 107 18.18 8.99 5.90
N TYR A 108 18.37 7.94 6.74
CA TYR A 108 17.59 6.69 6.65
C TYR A 108 17.40 6.12 8.04
N ILE A 109 16.16 6.03 8.49
CA ILE A 109 15.77 5.36 9.74
C ILE A 109 15.45 3.89 9.45
N SER A 110 14.94 3.61 8.25
CA SER A 110 14.60 2.28 7.74
C SER A 110 14.90 2.24 6.25
N ASP A 111 14.97 1.07 5.66
CA ASP A 111 15.03 0.90 4.20
C ASP A 111 13.69 1.16 3.51
N HIS A 112 12.62 1.36 4.28
CA HIS A 112 11.33 1.86 3.82
C HIS A 112 10.99 3.19 4.48
N TYR A 113 10.26 4.05 3.75
CA TYR A 113 9.64 5.24 4.32
C TYR A 113 8.23 4.92 4.79
N PRO A 114 7.77 5.51 5.89
CA PRO A 114 6.38 5.37 6.32
C PRO A 114 5.42 5.96 5.27
N VAL A 115 4.28 5.33 5.09
CA VAL A 115 3.16 5.88 4.32
C VAL A 115 2.02 6.22 5.26
N ALA A 116 1.31 7.29 4.96
CA ALA A 116 0.22 7.79 5.78
C ALA A 116 -1.00 8.14 4.93
N LEU A 117 -2.17 7.89 5.46
CA LEU A 117 -3.43 8.21 4.83
C LEU A 117 -4.33 8.98 5.79
N THR A 118 -4.87 10.10 5.32
CA THR A 118 -6.01 10.75 5.95
C THR A 118 -7.26 10.36 5.15
N ALA A 119 -8.26 9.85 5.84
CA ALA A 119 -9.50 9.40 5.23
C ALA A 119 -10.70 9.77 6.08
N THR A 120 -11.88 9.87 5.44
CA THR A 120 -13.16 10.07 6.12
C THR A 120 -14.11 8.90 5.84
N PHE A 121 -15.01 8.65 6.79
CA PHE A 121 -16.02 7.60 6.65
C PHE A 121 -17.22 7.80 7.57
#